data_e3926c64f38e91560c73c3aba5b0fa6b
#
_entry.id   e3926c64f38e91560c73c3aba5b0fa6b
#
_cell.length_a   1.000
_cell.length_b   1.000
_cell.length_c   1.000
_cell.angle_alpha   90.00
_cell.angle_beta   90.00
_cell.angle_gamma   90.00
#
_symmetry.space_group_name_H-M   'P 1'
#
loop_
_entity.id
_entity.type
_entity.pdbx_description
1 polymer ?
#
loop_
_entity_poly.entity_id
_entity_poly.type
_entity_poly.pdbx_seq_one_letter_code
_entity_poly.pdbx_strand_id
1 'polypeptide(L)'
;MLVTDFDGTLYRGDDPIRHYARRAARELAPDRRRIVLDGVDQYLAMGAAASAVPEAIDGWEAVMLLARRLGVDPDALQAAFTDTRVHMLSEACSLEVPSGYAELLQQLRAGGVRVVLATNSPAEGLDPLLRRLDLLPLVDEVVAGTGKPAGLRRLLQRELGGSGTVGAAGLAPERVLVIGDHWRNDIEPGTDIGAFGAYIDRFGRADGPADATATTVEGLLEPIRKWAATAVPTTAPAAPTTPAPLLKALPSETS
;
A
#
# COMPACT_ATOMS: atom_id res chain seq x y z
N MET A 1 8.60 10.17 -10.69
CA MET A 1 8.16 8.81 -10.32
C MET A 1 7.18 8.90 -9.16
N LEU A 2 6.09 8.15 -9.20
CA LEU A 2 5.18 7.97 -8.07
C LEU A 2 5.34 6.55 -7.53
N VAL A 3 5.55 6.40 -6.23
CA VAL A 3 5.54 5.10 -5.54
C VAL A 3 4.29 5.02 -4.69
N THR A 4 3.42 4.06 -4.97
CA THR A 4 2.17 3.85 -4.24
C THR A 4 2.21 2.56 -3.44
N ASP A 5 1.62 2.59 -2.25
CA ASP A 5 1.24 1.38 -1.54
C ASP A 5 -0.02 0.74 -2.15
N PHE A 6 -0.39 -0.45 -1.67
CA PHE A 6 -1.52 -1.23 -2.16
C PHE A 6 -2.71 -1.23 -1.20
N ASP A 7 -2.53 -1.86 -0.02
CA ASP A 7 -3.59 -2.09 0.95
C ASP A 7 -3.96 -0.78 1.67
N GLY A 8 -5.20 -0.30 1.54
CA GLY A 8 -5.62 1.00 2.09
C GLY A 8 -5.28 2.21 1.23
N THR A 9 -4.60 2.01 0.10
CA THR A 9 -4.15 3.08 -0.81
C THR A 9 -4.73 2.92 -2.22
N LEU A 10 -4.34 1.87 -2.97
CA LEU A 10 -4.90 1.60 -4.31
C LEU A 10 -6.33 1.09 -4.25
N TYR A 11 -6.70 0.48 -3.17
CA TYR A 11 -8.10 0.14 -2.86
C TYR A 11 -8.40 0.45 -1.40
N ARG A 12 -9.68 0.59 -1.10
CA ARG A 12 -10.22 0.69 0.27
C ARG A 12 -11.33 -0.33 0.48
N GLY A 13 -11.64 -0.61 1.72
CA GLY A 13 -12.67 -1.53 2.17
C GLY A 13 -12.17 -2.39 3.31
N ASP A 14 -13.03 -2.57 4.32
CA ASP A 14 -12.70 -3.30 5.54
C ASP A 14 -13.08 -4.79 5.45
N ASP A 15 -13.73 -5.22 4.36
CA ASP A 15 -14.19 -6.60 4.21
C ASP A 15 -13.06 -7.64 4.23
N PRO A 16 -11.89 -7.42 3.59
CA PRO A 16 -10.76 -8.32 3.73
C PRO A 16 -10.31 -8.51 5.18
N ILE A 17 -10.23 -7.42 5.94
CA ILE A 17 -9.79 -7.45 7.34
C ILE A 17 -10.80 -8.20 8.20
N ARG A 18 -12.11 -7.95 7.99
CA ARG A 18 -13.18 -8.71 8.66
C ARG A 18 -13.19 -10.19 8.27
N HIS A 19 -12.92 -10.49 7.00
CA HIS A 19 -12.80 -11.89 6.56
C HIS A 19 -11.60 -12.56 7.25
N TYR A 20 -10.45 -11.91 7.29
CA TYR A 20 -9.26 -12.40 7.99
C TYR A 20 -9.55 -12.65 9.48
N ALA A 21 -10.23 -11.73 10.16
CA ALA A 21 -10.64 -11.91 11.55
C ALA A 21 -11.53 -13.13 11.76
N ARG A 22 -12.54 -13.32 10.91
CA ARG A 22 -13.44 -14.47 10.96
C ARG A 22 -12.67 -15.79 10.75
N ARG A 23 -11.73 -15.82 9.81
CA ARG A 23 -10.92 -17.02 9.51
C ARG A 23 -9.91 -17.32 10.60
N ALA A 24 -9.20 -16.30 11.10
CA ALA A 24 -8.24 -16.43 12.19
C ALA A 24 -8.89 -16.95 13.49
N ALA A 25 -10.09 -16.45 13.79
CA ALA A 25 -10.80 -16.81 15.03
C ALA A 25 -11.69 -18.05 14.91
N ARG A 26 -11.74 -18.75 13.77
CA ARG A 26 -12.73 -19.80 13.49
C ARG A 26 -12.72 -20.95 14.50
N GLU A 27 -11.54 -21.34 15.00
CA GLU A 27 -11.35 -22.47 15.92
C GLU A 27 -11.44 -22.04 17.40
N LEU A 28 -11.57 -20.75 17.69
CA LEU A 28 -11.73 -20.24 19.05
C LEU A 28 -13.13 -20.56 19.58
N ALA A 29 -13.23 -20.76 20.90
CA ALA A 29 -14.51 -20.81 21.60
C ALA A 29 -15.35 -19.55 21.33
N PRO A 30 -16.70 -19.63 21.34
CA PRO A 30 -17.57 -18.51 20.92
C PRO A 30 -17.25 -17.18 21.59
N ASP A 31 -16.98 -17.17 22.90
CA ASP A 31 -16.67 -15.94 23.65
C ASP A 31 -15.35 -15.32 23.22
N ARG A 32 -14.31 -16.15 23.02
CA ARG A 32 -13.00 -15.69 22.54
C ARG A 32 -13.07 -15.21 21.10
N ARG A 33 -13.82 -15.91 20.24
CA ARG A 33 -14.08 -15.47 18.86
C ARG A 33 -14.71 -14.09 18.84
N ARG A 34 -15.69 -13.83 19.68
CA ARG A 34 -16.36 -12.54 19.80
C ARG A 34 -15.36 -11.44 20.17
N ILE A 35 -14.44 -11.67 21.11
CA ILE A 35 -13.41 -10.71 21.49
C ILE A 35 -12.57 -10.28 20.26
N VAL A 36 -12.19 -11.23 19.40
CA VAL A 36 -11.44 -10.89 18.18
C VAL A 36 -12.29 -10.03 17.25
N LEU A 37 -13.51 -10.45 16.96
CA LEU A 37 -14.37 -9.77 15.97
C LEU A 37 -14.77 -8.37 16.44
N ASP A 38 -15.23 -8.23 17.68
CA ASP A 38 -15.61 -6.94 18.26
C ASP A 38 -14.40 -6.00 18.37
N GLY A 39 -13.24 -6.54 18.74
CA GLY A 39 -11.99 -5.76 18.82
C GLY A 39 -11.52 -5.24 17.47
N VAL A 40 -11.66 -6.06 16.41
CA VAL A 40 -11.34 -5.64 15.03
C VAL A 40 -12.34 -4.59 14.56
N ASP A 41 -13.65 -4.79 14.77
CA ASP A 41 -14.66 -3.80 14.37
C ASP A 41 -14.46 -2.47 15.11
N GLN A 42 -14.09 -2.51 16.39
CA GLN A 42 -13.72 -1.29 17.14
C GLN A 42 -12.50 -0.60 16.53
N TYR A 43 -11.43 -1.35 16.18
CA TYR A 43 -10.25 -0.80 15.52
C TYR A 43 -10.60 -0.13 14.19
N LEU A 44 -11.37 -0.80 13.35
CA LEU A 44 -11.77 -0.30 12.03
C LEU A 44 -12.65 0.95 12.11
N ALA A 45 -13.45 1.07 13.16
CA ALA A 45 -14.33 2.22 13.38
C ALA A 45 -13.60 3.43 13.99
N MET A 46 -12.67 3.21 14.92
CA MET A 46 -12.14 4.27 15.80
C MET A 46 -10.62 4.41 15.73
N GLY A 47 -9.93 3.51 15.05
CA GLY A 47 -8.46 3.49 15.00
C GLY A 47 -7.80 2.89 16.24
N ALA A 48 -6.46 2.82 16.20
CA ALA A 48 -5.64 2.17 17.19
C ALA A 48 -5.82 2.74 18.61
N ALA A 49 -5.82 4.06 18.76
CA ALA A 49 -5.83 4.74 20.07
C ALA A 49 -7.06 4.38 20.93
N ALA A 50 -8.19 4.06 20.31
CA ALA A 50 -9.43 3.70 20.99
C ALA A 50 -9.67 2.18 21.02
N SER A 51 -8.71 1.36 20.56
CA SER A 51 -8.85 -0.08 20.42
C SER A 51 -8.16 -0.86 21.56
N ALA A 52 -8.43 -2.16 21.62
CA ALA A 52 -7.76 -3.08 22.55
C ALA A 52 -6.29 -3.37 22.13
N VAL A 53 -5.86 -2.93 20.94
CA VAL A 53 -4.52 -3.11 20.38
C VAL A 53 -3.96 -1.78 19.87
N PRO A 54 -3.67 -0.83 20.76
CA PRO A 54 -3.21 0.51 20.37
C PRO A 54 -1.86 0.50 19.66
N GLU A 55 -1.09 -0.57 19.78
CA GLU A 55 0.17 -0.78 19.07
C GLU A 55 -0.01 -1.23 17.62
N ALA A 56 -1.21 -1.68 17.23
CA ALA A 56 -1.46 -2.12 15.86
C ALA A 56 -1.33 -0.96 14.87
N ILE A 57 -0.59 -1.18 13.81
CA ILE A 57 -0.32 -0.17 12.78
C ILE A 57 -1.47 -0.07 11.78
N ASP A 58 -2.12 -1.20 11.50
CA ASP A 58 -3.26 -1.33 10.60
C ASP A 58 -4.25 -2.38 11.08
N GLY A 59 -5.33 -2.57 10.32
CA GLY A 59 -6.35 -3.57 10.64
C GLY A 59 -5.87 -5.01 10.49
N TRP A 60 -4.89 -5.28 9.63
CA TRP A 60 -4.30 -6.62 9.47
C TRP A 60 -3.51 -7.02 10.71
N GLU A 61 -2.69 -6.11 11.23
CA GLU A 61 -1.95 -6.33 12.46
C GLU A 61 -2.89 -6.38 13.66
N ALA A 62 -3.97 -5.59 13.68
CA ALA A 62 -4.96 -5.67 14.75
C ALA A 62 -5.58 -7.06 14.85
N VAL A 63 -5.95 -7.71 13.73
CA VAL A 63 -6.42 -9.11 13.72
C VAL A 63 -5.36 -10.03 14.29
N MET A 64 -4.13 -9.93 13.80
CA MET A 64 -3.02 -10.78 14.22
C MET A 64 -2.79 -10.68 15.73
N LEU A 65 -2.69 -9.47 16.28
CA LEU A 65 -2.43 -9.23 17.69
C LEU A 65 -3.56 -9.75 18.58
N LEU A 66 -4.82 -9.45 18.24
CA LEU A 66 -5.99 -9.92 18.99
C LEU A 66 -6.08 -11.45 19.00
N ALA A 67 -5.90 -12.08 17.84
CA ALA A 67 -5.98 -13.54 17.73
C ALA A 67 -4.81 -14.23 18.46
N ARG A 68 -3.58 -13.72 18.36
CA ARG A 68 -2.41 -14.26 19.08
C ARG A 68 -2.54 -14.16 20.59
N ARG A 69 -3.06 -13.04 21.12
CA ARG A 69 -3.34 -12.92 22.56
C ARG A 69 -4.31 -13.98 23.09
N LEU A 70 -5.15 -14.51 22.21
CA LEU A 70 -6.11 -15.58 22.54
C LEU A 70 -5.60 -16.98 22.17
N GLY A 71 -4.32 -17.10 21.81
CA GLY A 71 -3.65 -18.38 21.59
C GLY A 71 -3.81 -18.95 20.18
N VAL A 72 -4.20 -18.13 19.18
CA VAL A 72 -4.20 -18.59 17.79
C VAL A 72 -2.77 -18.75 17.30
N ASP A 73 -2.50 -19.92 16.73
CA ASP A 73 -1.19 -20.32 16.22
C ASP A 73 -0.77 -19.47 15.00
N PRO A 74 0.53 -19.16 14.84
CA PRO A 74 1.03 -18.42 13.67
C PRO A 74 0.69 -19.07 12.33
N ASP A 75 0.73 -20.41 12.23
CA ASP A 75 0.41 -21.12 10.98
C ASP A 75 -1.07 -21.01 10.65
N ALA A 76 -1.95 -21.02 11.66
CA ALA A 76 -3.39 -20.77 11.49
C ALA A 76 -3.66 -19.34 11.02
N LEU A 77 -2.90 -18.35 11.52
CA LEU A 77 -2.97 -16.95 11.04
C LEU A 77 -2.51 -16.84 9.59
N GLN A 78 -1.41 -17.49 9.25
CA GLN A 78 -0.92 -17.49 7.87
C GLN A 78 -1.91 -18.13 6.90
N ALA A 79 -2.52 -19.27 7.30
CA ALA A 79 -3.57 -19.92 6.52
C ALA A 79 -4.81 -19.04 6.36
N ALA A 80 -5.23 -18.34 7.42
CA ALA A 80 -6.34 -17.39 7.38
C ALA A 80 -6.05 -16.20 6.47
N PHE A 81 -4.81 -15.68 6.49
CA PHE A 81 -4.37 -14.62 5.59
C PHE A 81 -4.41 -15.07 4.12
N THR A 82 -3.85 -16.24 3.81
CA THR A 82 -3.87 -16.81 2.45
C THR A 82 -5.30 -17.02 1.95
N ASP A 83 -6.19 -17.55 2.78
CA ASP A 83 -7.62 -17.73 2.46
C ASP A 83 -8.29 -16.36 2.19
N THR A 84 -7.91 -15.33 2.95
CA THR A 84 -8.42 -13.98 2.72
C THR A 84 -7.94 -13.40 1.38
N ARG A 85 -6.71 -13.65 0.97
CA ARG A 85 -6.22 -13.23 -0.36
C ARG A 85 -7.02 -13.89 -1.49
N VAL A 86 -7.41 -15.16 -1.32
CA VAL A 86 -8.33 -15.84 -2.26
C VAL A 86 -9.72 -15.21 -2.23
N HIS A 87 -10.26 -14.91 -1.03
CA HIS A 87 -11.54 -14.19 -0.90
C HIS A 87 -11.53 -12.84 -1.62
N MET A 88 -10.45 -12.09 -1.54
CA MET A 88 -10.29 -10.80 -2.23
C MET A 88 -10.41 -10.90 -3.75
N LEU A 89 -10.23 -12.09 -4.35
CA LEU A 89 -10.44 -12.30 -5.79
C LEU A 89 -11.91 -12.55 -6.15
N SER A 90 -12.77 -12.79 -5.17
CA SER A 90 -14.19 -13.09 -5.40
C SER A 90 -15.04 -11.81 -5.45
N GLU A 91 -16.16 -11.86 -6.18
CA GLU A 91 -17.16 -10.78 -6.22
C GLU A 91 -17.84 -10.55 -4.86
N ALA A 92 -17.79 -11.56 -3.96
CA ALA A 92 -18.31 -11.44 -2.60
C ALA A 92 -17.48 -10.51 -1.71
N CYS A 93 -16.23 -10.21 -2.09
CA CYS A 93 -15.38 -9.28 -1.36
C CYS A 93 -15.60 -7.85 -1.84
N SER A 94 -16.02 -6.98 -0.94
CA SER A 94 -16.23 -5.56 -1.24
C SER A 94 -14.88 -4.83 -1.20
N LEU A 95 -14.39 -4.45 -2.37
CA LEU A 95 -13.22 -3.60 -2.56
C LEU A 95 -13.58 -2.43 -3.46
N GLU A 96 -13.10 -1.25 -3.13
CA GLU A 96 -13.38 -0.03 -3.89
C GLU A 96 -12.08 0.69 -4.23
N VAL A 97 -11.86 0.99 -5.50
CA VAL A 97 -10.79 1.91 -5.92
C VAL A 97 -11.22 3.34 -5.56
N PRO A 98 -10.38 4.14 -4.86
CA PRO A 98 -10.74 5.50 -4.50
C PRO A 98 -11.11 6.34 -5.72
N SER A 99 -12.20 7.10 -5.59
CA SER A 99 -12.76 7.88 -6.70
C SER A 99 -11.75 8.87 -7.29
N GLY A 100 -11.58 8.86 -8.61
CA GLY A 100 -10.66 9.74 -9.31
C GLY A 100 -9.18 9.34 -9.21
N TYR A 101 -8.82 8.28 -8.44
CA TYR A 101 -7.42 7.88 -8.29
C TYR A 101 -6.91 7.15 -9.53
N ALA A 102 -7.71 6.26 -10.10
CA ALA A 102 -7.36 5.57 -11.35
C ALA A 102 -7.13 6.57 -12.50
N GLU A 103 -8.01 7.55 -12.64
CA GLU A 103 -7.88 8.62 -13.63
C GLU A 103 -6.64 9.48 -13.38
N LEU A 104 -6.31 9.77 -12.12
CA LEU A 104 -5.09 10.49 -11.78
C LEU A 104 -3.84 9.70 -12.19
N LEU A 105 -3.77 8.40 -11.86
CA LEU A 105 -2.64 7.56 -12.26
C LEU A 105 -2.49 7.50 -13.79
N GLN A 106 -3.59 7.41 -14.53
CA GLN A 106 -3.59 7.45 -15.98
C GLN A 106 -3.04 8.78 -16.52
N GLN A 107 -3.49 9.91 -15.96
CA GLN A 107 -3.01 11.26 -16.32
C GLN A 107 -1.51 11.41 -16.03
N LEU A 108 -1.05 10.98 -14.87
CA LEU A 108 0.36 11.03 -14.48
C LEU A 108 1.24 10.21 -15.44
N ARG A 109 0.83 9.00 -15.79
CA ARG A 109 1.54 8.15 -16.75
C ARG A 109 1.58 8.77 -18.14
N ALA A 110 0.48 9.33 -18.62
CA ALA A 110 0.43 10.06 -19.89
C ALA A 110 1.37 11.28 -19.89
N GLY A 111 1.58 11.92 -18.72
CA GLY A 111 2.55 12.98 -18.48
C GLY A 111 4.00 12.49 -18.29
N GLY A 112 4.28 11.20 -18.41
CA GLY A 112 5.63 10.64 -18.28
C GLY A 112 6.06 10.32 -16.83
N VAL A 113 5.14 10.32 -15.87
CA VAL A 113 5.40 9.87 -14.51
C VAL A 113 5.33 8.35 -14.46
N ARG A 114 6.43 7.69 -14.10
CA ARG A 114 6.43 6.24 -13.85
C ARG A 114 5.71 5.94 -12.53
N VAL A 115 4.76 5.00 -12.54
CA VAL A 115 4.00 4.54 -11.38
C VAL A 115 4.55 3.19 -10.92
N VAL A 116 5.04 3.13 -9.69
CA VAL A 116 5.60 1.93 -9.06
C VAL A 116 4.71 1.54 -7.88
N LEU A 117 4.18 0.33 -7.90
CA LEU A 117 3.52 -0.27 -6.75
C LEU A 117 4.57 -0.94 -5.86
N ALA A 118 4.69 -0.49 -4.62
CA ALA A 118 5.55 -1.10 -3.61
C ALA A 118 4.71 -1.57 -2.42
N THR A 119 4.57 -2.87 -2.23
CA THR A 119 3.71 -3.46 -1.18
C THR A 119 4.45 -4.52 -0.38
N ASN A 120 4.11 -4.65 0.91
CA ASN A 120 4.55 -5.77 1.76
C ASN A 120 3.76 -7.05 1.47
N SER A 121 2.65 -6.97 0.76
CA SER A 121 1.88 -8.13 0.31
C SER A 121 2.73 -9.03 -0.59
N PRO A 122 2.59 -10.38 -0.48
CA PRO A 122 3.30 -11.32 -1.33
C PRO A 122 2.88 -11.19 -2.80
N ALA A 123 3.72 -11.69 -3.70
CA ALA A 123 3.45 -11.65 -5.15
C ALA A 123 2.25 -12.55 -5.54
N GLU A 124 2.04 -13.62 -4.78
CA GLU A 124 0.97 -14.59 -5.03
C GLU A 124 -0.40 -13.90 -4.94
N GLY A 125 -1.18 -14.01 -6.02
CA GLY A 125 -2.54 -13.45 -6.11
C GLY A 125 -2.59 -11.92 -6.32
N LEU A 126 -1.46 -11.21 -6.36
CA LEU A 126 -1.45 -9.76 -6.53
C LEU A 126 -1.84 -9.34 -7.95
N ASP A 127 -1.28 -9.99 -8.99
CA ASP A 127 -1.63 -9.69 -10.38
C ASP A 127 -3.13 -9.93 -10.70
N PRO A 128 -3.75 -11.07 -10.35
CA PRO A 128 -5.19 -11.24 -10.49
C PRO A 128 -6.01 -10.17 -9.76
N LEU A 129 -5.56 -9.73 -8.58
CA LEU A 129 -6.27 -8.71 -7.81
C LEU A 129 -6.17 -7.33 -8.47
N LEU A 130 -5.00 -6.96 -8.98
CA LEU A 130 -4.83 -5.73 -9.75
C LEU A 130 -5.68 -5.74 -11.04
N ARG A 131 -5.82 -6.90 -11.70
CA ARG A 131 -6.73 -7.05 -12.85
C ARG A 131 -8.19 -6.90 -12.46
N ARG A 132 -8.61 -7.54 -11.36
CA ARG A 132 -9.98 -7.41 -10.84
C ARG A 132 -10.37 -5.96 -10.56
N LEU A 133 -9.42 -5.15 -10.14
CA LEU A 133 -9.61 -3.73 -9.79
C LEU A 133 -9.33 -2.79 -10.97
N ASP A 134 -9.04 -3.30 -12.18
CA ASP A 134 -8.65 -2.53 -13.37
C ASP A 134 -7.42 -1.63 -13.15
N LEU A 135 -6.57 -1.98 -12.18
CA LEU A 135 -5.39 -1.20 -11.79
C LEU A 135 -4.10 -1.65 -12.50
N LEU A 136 -4.04 -2.90 -12.99
CA LEU A 136 -2.81 -3.43 -13.58
C LEU A 136 -2.26 -2.57 -14.75
N PRO A 137 -3.09 -2.03 -15.66
CA PRO A 137 -2.61 -1.16 -16.73
C PRO A 137 -2.08 0.19 -16.26
N LEU A 138 -2.37 0.58 -15.02
CA LEU A 138 -2.00 1.88 -14.43
C LEU A 138 -0.67 1.85 -13.67
N VAL A 139 -0.04 0.67 -13.56
CA VAL A 139 1.21 0.45 -12.84
C VAL A 139 2.29 0.02 -13.83
N ASP A 140 3.46 0.67 -13.77
CA ASP A 140 4.59 0.36 -14.66
C ASP A 140 5.51 -0.71 -14.05
N GLU A 141 5.57 -0.79 -12.72
CA GLU A 141 6.36 -1.79 -12.00
C GLU A 141 5.65 -2.20 -10.71
N VAL A 142 5.68 -3.51 -10.39
CA VAL A 142 5.15 -4.06 -9.14
C VAL A 142 6.31 -4.66 -8.34
N VAL A 143 6.53 -4.13 -7.13
CA VAL A 143 7.50 -4.62 -6.15
C VAL A 143 6.72 -5.22 -4.99
N ALA A 144 6.44 -6.52 -5.08
CA ALA A 144 5.78 -7.30 -4.04
C ALA A 144 6.79 -7.73 -2.96
N GLY A 145 6.32 -7.98 -1.75
CA GLY A 145 7.18 -8.37 -0.64
C GLY A 145 8.30 -7.36 -0.38
N THR A 146 8.00 -6.08 -0.54
CA THR A 146 9.01 -5.00 -0.50
C THR A 146 9.82 -5.00 0.80
N GLY A 147 9.26 -5.44 1.93
CA GLY A 147 9.89 -5.36 3.24
C GLY A 147 10.05 -3.91 3.71
N LYS A 148 8.96 -3.12 3.59
CA LYS A 148 8.93 -1.73 4.06
C LYS A 148 9.08 -1.67 5.59
N PRO A 149 9.75 -0.65 6.13
CA PRO A 149 10.31 0.54 5.47
C PRO A 149 11.67 0.30 4.81
N ALA A 150 12.45 -0.69 5.24
CA ALA A 150 13.83 -0.87 4.79
C ALA A 150 13.92 -1.16 3.28
N GLY A 151 13.03 -2.01 2.76
CA GLY A 151 13.00 -2.32 1.33
C GLY A 151 12.58 -1.13 0.47
N LEU A 152 11.67 -0.29 0.96
CA LEU A 152 11.31 0.95 0.26
C LEU A 152 12.51 1.91 0.22
N ARG A 153 13.26 2.06 1.32
CA ARG A 153 14.50 2.86 1.33
C ARG A 153 15.49 2.38 0.26
N ARG A 154 15.70 1.06 0.14
CA ARG A 154 16.58 0.48 -0.90
C ARG A 154 16.06 0.75 -2.32
N LEU A 155 14.75 0.62 -2.53
CA LEU A 155 14.11 0.95 -3.81
C LEU A 155 14.39 2.41 -4.20
N LEU A 156 14.10 3.35 -3.31
CA LEU A 156 14.29 4.78 -3.53
C LEU A 156 15.77 5.13 -3.77
N GLN A 157 16.69 4.60 -2.99
CA GLN A 157 18.13 4.81 -3.17
C GLN A 157 18.60 4.35 -4.56
N ARG A 158 18.13 3.20 -5.04
CA ARG A 158 18.43 2.70 -6.39
C ARG A 158 17.96 3.67 -7.47
N GLU A 159 16.74 4.21 -7.33
CA GLU A 159 16.17 5.14 -8.30
C GLU A 159 16.91 6.50 -8.32
N LEU A 160 17.34 6.98 -7.16
CA LEU A 160 18.12 8.21 -7.03
C LEU A 160 19.57 8.04 -7.52
N GLY A 161 20.17 6.86 -7.30
CA GLY A 161 21.53 6.55 -7.71
C GLY A 161 21.71 6.27 -9.21
N GLY A 162 20.61 6.19 -9.96
CA GLY A 162 20.62 5.73 -11.34
C GLY A 162 20.70 4.20 -11.43
N SER A 163 20.03 3.62 -12.42
CA SER A 163 19.94 2.15 -12.58
C SER A 163 21.21 1.55 -13.18
N GLY A 164 22.39 1.68 -12.57
CA GLY A 164 23.59 0.93 -12.95
C GLY A 164 24.04 0.93 -14.44
N THR A 165 23.26 1.52 -15.31
CA THR A 165 23.60 1.71 -16.73
C THR A 165 24.47 2.97 -16.85
N VAL A 166 25.64 2.80 -17.40
CA VAL A 166 26.60 3.90 -17.64
C VAL A 166 25.90 5.01 -18.41
N GLY A 167 25.69 6.17 -17.74
CA GLY A 167 25.08 7.38 -18.34
C GLY A 167 23.65 7.70 -17.93
N ALA A 168 22.97 6.87 -17.14
CA ALA A 168 21.64 7.24 -16.59
C ALA A 168 21.81 8.06 -15.30
N ALA A 169 21.55 9.37 -15.37
CA ALA A 169 21.44 10.19 -14.17
C ALA A 169 20.25 9.69 -13.32
N GLY A 170 20.47 9.54 -12.00
CA GLY A 170 19.43 9.20 -11.06
C GLY A 170 18.32 10.27 -11.02
N LEU A 171 17.17 9.92 -10.48
CA LEU A 171 16.09 10.89 -10.24
C LEU A 171 16.49 11.87 -9.14
N ALA A 172 16.13 13.15 -9.31
CA ALA A 172 16.21 14.10 -8.21
C ALA A 172 15.07 13.80 -7.19
N PRO A 173 15.33 13.90 -5.87
CA PRO A 173 14.35 13.53 -4.84
C PRO A 173 12.98 14.22 -5.02
N GLU A 174 12.96 15.50 -5.34
CA GLU A 174 11.73 16.29 -5.56
C GLU A 174 10.88 15.79 -6.76
N ARG A 175 11.46 14.94 -7.61
CA ARG A 175 10.77 14.26 -8.72
C ARG A 175 10.19 12.90 -8.32
N VAL A 176 10.29 12.56 -7.04
CA VAL A 176 9.72 11.34 -6.46
C VAL A 176 8.58 11.74 -5.53
N LEU A 177 7.47 11.02 -5.62
CA LEU A 177 6.36 11.09 -4.68
C LEU A 177 6.12 9.70 -4.10
N VAL A 178 5.90 9.64 -2.79
CA VAL A 178 5.45 8.43 -2.09
C VAL A 178 4.04 8.67 -1.55
N ILE A 179 3.14 7.67 -1.71
CA ILE A 179 1.79 7.71 -1.16
C ILE A 179 1.45 6.40 -0.49
N GLY A 180 0.86 6.46 0.69
CA GLY A 180 0.41 5.30 1.47
C GLY A 180 -0.35 5.71 2.71
N ASP A 181 -0.92 4.72 3.40
CA ASP A 181 -1.70 4.90 4.62
C ASP A 181 -0.89 4.61 5.91
N HIS A 182 0.38 4.26 5.75
CA HIS A 182 1.26 3.91 6.84
C HIS A 182 2.49 4.82 6.89
N TRP A 183 2.52 5.78 7.83
CA TRP A 183 3.61 6.76 7.95
C TRP A 183 5.00 6.12 7.83
N ARG A 184 5.34 5.23 8.78
CA ARG A 184 6.68 4.66 8.90
C ARG A 184 7.10 3.79 7.71
N ASN A 185 6.13 3.08 7.12
CA ASN A 185 6.41 2.17 6.02
C ASN A 185 6.46 2.87 4.67
N ASP A 186 5.56 3.82 4.43
CA ASP A 186 5.26 4.35 3.10
C ASP A 186 5.78 5.77 2.90
N ILE A 187 5.71 6.62 3.94
CA ILE A 187 5.94 8.06 3.81
C ILE A 187 7.33 8.45 4.29
N GLU A 188 7.69 8.09 5.53
CA GLU A 188 8.98 8.42 6.13
C GLU A 188 10.18 8.07 5.22
N PRO A 189 10.26 6.87 4.57
CA PRO A 189 11.37 6.55 3.68
C PRO A 189 11.54 7.53 2.51
N GLY A 190 10.45 8.10 2.02
CA GLY A 190 10.47 9.11 0.95
C GLY A 190 10.83 10.50 1.47
N THR A 191 10.19 10.95 2.55
CA THR A 191 10.45 12.28 3.13
C THR A 191 11.88 12.40 3.65
N ASP A 192 12.47 11.33 4.19
CA ASP A 192 13.88 11.28 4.62
C ASP A 192 14.87 11.61 3.51
N ILE A 193 14.53 11.39 2.26
CA ILE A 193 15.37 11.68 1.09
C ILE A 193 14.95 12.95 0.35
N GLY A 194 13.94 13.68 0.84
CA GLY A 194 13.41 14.89 0.20
C GLY A 194 12.40 14.63 -0.91
N ALA A 195 11.82 13.43 -1.01
CA ALA A 195 10.68 13.16 -1.88
C ALA A 195 9.39 13.75 -1.30
N PHE A 196 8.39 13.99 -2.15
CA PHE A 196 7.09 14.47 -1.74
C PHE A 196 6.31 13.34 -1.04
N GLY A 197 5.90 13.55 0.21
CA GLY A 197 5.11 12.62 1.01
C GLY A 197 3.63 12.96 0.96
N ALA A 198 2.79 12.05 0.44
CA ALA A 198 1.33 12.13 0.44
C ALA A 198 0.76 11.09 1.42
N TYR A 199 0.39 11.50 2.62
CA TYR A 199 -0.02 10.61 3.71
C TYR A 199 -1.54 10.48 3.82
N ILE A 200 -2.04 9.24 3.79
CA ILE A 200 -3.44 8.91 4.06
C ILE A 200 -3.59 8.64 5.55
N ASP A 201 -3.90 9.67 6.32
CA ASP A 201 -4.11 9.56 7.77
C ASP A 201 -5.59 9.30 8.09
N ARG A 202 -6.04 8.08 7.85
CA ARG A 202 -7.45 7.66 8.03
C ARG A 202 -8.00 7.99 9.42
N PHE A 203 -7.16 7.94 10.44
CA PHE A 203 -7.58 8.04 11.84
C PHE A 203 -7.08 9.29 12.57
N GLY A 204 -6.44 10.23 11.87
CA GLY A 204 -5.92 11.46 12.48
C GLY A 204 -4.79 11.22 13.47
N ARG A 205 -3.89 10.29 13.17
CA ARG A 205 -2.75 9.94 14.05
C ARG A 205 -1.69 11.03 14.12
N ALA A 206 -1.54 11.78 13.03
CA ALA A 206 -0.50 12.79 12.87
C ALA A 206 0.93 12.23 13.15
N ASP A 207 1.20 11.02 12.62
CA ASP A 207 2.43 10.25 12.91
C ASP A 207 3.72 10.95 12.46
N GLY A 208 3.62 11.92 11.54
CA GLY A 208 4.78 12.71 11.12
C GLY A 208 4.44 13.77 10.07
N PRO A 209 5.42 14.63 9.73
CA PRO A 209 5.23 15.73 8.78
C PRO A 209 5.26 15.21 7.34
N ALA A 210 4.11 15.23 6.64
CA ALA A 210 4.01 14.99 5.21
C ALA A 210 3.77 16.30 4.45
N ASP A 211 4.12 16.33 3.15
CA ASP A 211 3.85 17.49 2.30
C ASP A 211 2.34 17.67 2.06
N ALA A 212 1.61 16.55 2.05
CA ALA A 212 0.15 16.54 2.01
C ALA A 212 -0.40 15.42 2.90
N THR A 213 -1.42 15.74 3.69
CA THR A 213 -2.13 14.77 4.55
C THR A 213 -3.64 14.90 4.34
N ALA A 214 -4.32 13.77 4.20
CA ALA A 214 -5.77 13.70 4.16
C ALA A 214 -6.26 12.38 4.75
N THR A 215 -7.53 12.30 5.12
CA THR A 215 -8.11 11.06 5.67
C THR A 215 -8.44 10.03 4.60
N THR A 216 -8.45 10.43 3.32
CA THR A 216 -8.69 9.56 2.16
C THR A 216 -7.81 9.97 0.98
N VAL A 217 -7.66 9.07 0.01
CA VAL A 217 -6.92 9.32 -1.24
C VAL A 217 -7.52 10.51 -2.02
N GLU A 218 -8.86 10.64 -2.02
CA GLU A 218 -9.55 11.72 -2.72
C GLU A 218 -9.07 13.11 -2.27
N GLY A 219 -8.78 13.27 -0.97
CA GLY A 219 -8.22 14.52 -0.43
C GLY A 219 -6.79 14.81 -0.88
N LEU A 220 -6.08 13.81 -1.41
CA LEU A 220 -4.70 13.94 -1.88
C LEU A 220 -4.59 14.16 -3.40
N LEU A 221 -5.67 13.99 -4.16
CA LEU A 221 -5.61 14.07 -5.63
C LEU A 221 -5.09 15.42 -6.13
N GLU A 222 -5.56 16.51 -5.54
CA GLU A 222 -5.13 17.86 -5.93
C GLU A 222 -3.68 18.18 -5.52
N PRO A 223 -3.21 17.90 -4.30
CA PRO A 223 -1.80 17.97 -3.95
C PRO A 223 -0.90 17.17 -4.90
N ILE A 224 -1.29 15.95 -5.29
CA ILE A 224 -0.51 15.11 -6.22
C ILE A 224 -0.44 15.75 -7.63
N ARG A 225 -1.57 16.31 -8.12
CA ARG A 225 -1.56 17.05 -9.41
C ARG A 225 -0.62 18.25 -9.37
N LYS A 226 -0.63 19.00 -8.27
CA LYS A 226 0.28 20.15 -8.10
C LYS A 226 1.74 19.71 -8.09
N TRP A 227 2.06 18.67 -7.35
CA TRP A 227 3.41 18.10 -7.37
C TRP A 227 3.81 17.71 -8.80
N ALA A 228 2.97 16.98 -9.54
CA ALA A 228 3.27 16.55 -10.90
C ALA A 228 3.53 17.73 -11.85
N ALA A 229 2.78 18.81 -11.72
CA ALA A 229 2.96 20.00 -12.53
C ALA A 229 4.33 20.70 -12.30
N THR A 230 4.90 20.57 -11.10
CA THR A 230 6.21 21.15 -10.75
C THR A 230 7.37 20.19 -10.99
N ALA A 231 7.17 18.90 -10.73
CA ALA A 231 8.22 17.88 -10.77
C ALA A 231 8.50 17.33 -12.18
N VAL A 232 7.56 17.45 -13.12
CA VAL A 232 7.70 16.94 -14.49
C VAL A 232 7.92 18.11 -15.46
N PRO A 233 9.09 18.26 -16.10
CA PRO A 233 9.27 19.25 -17.15
C PRO A 233 8.27 19.00 -18.28
N THR A 234 7.64 20.06 -18.77
CA THR A 234 6.73 19.98 -19.93
C THR A 234 7.54 19.62 -21.19
N THR A 235 7.80 18.34 -21.40
CA THR A 235 8.25 17.82 -22.69
C THR A 235 7.03 17.28 -23.43
N ALA A 236 6.93 17.60 -24.73
CA ALA A 236 5.83 17.16 -25.60
C ALA A 236 5.59 15.65 -25.52
N PRO A 237 4.34 15.19 -25.70
CA PRO A 237 3.96 13.81 -25.46
C PRO A 237 4.70 12.84 -26.38
N ALA A 238 5.46 11.92 -25.81
CA ALA A 238 5.95 10.74 -26.50
C ALA A 238 4.78 9.74 -26.66
N ALA A 239 4.69 9.11 -27.83
CA ALA A 239 3.64 8.13 -28.13
C ALA A 239 3.63 6.97 -27.10
N PRO A 240 2.45 6.43 -26.77
CA PRO A 240 2.33 5.37 -25.75
C PRO A 240 2.95 4.07 -26.26
N THR A 241 4.08 3.70 -25.69
CA THR A 241 4.58 2.32 -25.73
C THR A 241 4.07 1.63 -24.47
N THR A 242 3.18 0.67 -24.62
CA THR A 242 2.68 -0.16 -23.53
C THR A 242 3.55 -1.41 -23.41
N PRO A 243 4.52 -1.49 -22.48
CA PRO A 243 5.06 -2.77 -22.08
C PRO A 243 4.21 -3.35 -20.96
N ALA A 244 4.03 -4.68 -20.95
CA ALA A 244 3.43 -5.38 -19.83
C ALA A 244 4.29 -5.15 -18.56
N PRO A 245 3.67 -4.97 -17.36
CA PRO A 245 4.40 -4.77 -16.13
C PRO A 245 5.29 -5.98 -15.81
N LEU A 246 6.57 -5.72 -15.56
CA LEU A 246 7.55 -6.73 -15.13
C LEU A 246 7.37 -6.97 -13.62
N LEU A 247 6.89 -8.17 -13.28
CA LEU A 247 6.87 -8.66 -11.90
C LEU A 247 8.32 -8.98 -11.47
N LYS A 248 8.89 -8.21 -10.57
CA LYS A 248 10.19 -8.49 -9.99
C LYS A 248 10.05 -8.91 -8.53
N ALA A 249 10.41 -10.16 -8.23
CA ALA A 249 10.68 -10.60 -6.87
C ALA A 249 12.09 -10.16 -6.48
N LEU A 250 12.26 -9.57 -5.31
CA LEU A 250 13.61 -9.34 -4.76
C LEU A 250 14.18 -10.69 -4.32
N PRO A 251 15.49 -10.98 -4.59
CA PRO A 251 16.12 -12.21 -4.12
C PRO A 251 16.12 -12.26 -2.60
N SER A 252 15.66 -13.37 -2.04
CA SER A 252 15.78 -13.67 -0.62
C SER A 252 17.27 -13.90 -0.31
N GLU A 253 17.88 -13.03 0.47
CA GLU A 253 19.20 -13.29 1.03
C GLU A 253 19.06 -14.38 2.09
N THR A 254 19.51 -15.59 1.73
CA THR A 254 19.79 -16.66 2.69
C THR A 254 21.12 -16.37 3.36
N SER A 255 21.09 -16.12 4.66
CA SER A 255 22.26 -16.26 5.55
C SER A 255 22.27 -17.62 6.16
#